data_a0c4e8d18d09618d1bbf02a41f7ce516
#
_entry.id   a0c4e8d18d09618d1bbf02a41f7ce516
#
_cell.length_a   1.000
_cell.length_b   1.000
_cell.length_c   1.000
_cell.angle_alpha   90.00
_cell.angle_beta   90.00
_cell.angle_gamma   90.00
#
_symmetry.space_group_name_H-M   'P 1'
#
loop_
_entity.id
_entity.type
_entity.pdbx_description
1 polymer ?
#
loop_
_entity_poly.entity_id
_entity_poly.type
_entity_poly.pdbx_seq_one_letter_code
_entity_poly.pdbx_strand_id
1 'polypeptide(L)'
;MPILEVIALNAKDAEAAQEGGAHRLELVSDMASDGLTPSIATFKEVRNSTDLPIRVMLRDAKGFAPGNLKQLRRQAWELREAGATEFVLGFLDAGGEIDEGVTLNLVAELEGCAWTFHRALDNSNDVFRSWGIVKTLGCDTVLAAGSPKGVEDGLGNLKELVAQAPPALLVGGGLQQHHVPELLAAGVTGFHVGSAVRPAGWESPVEMASVREWVNRLV
;
A
#
# COMPACT_ATOMS: atom_id res chain seq x y z
N MET A 1 -5.71 8.98 15.69
CA MET A 1 -6.91 8.75 14.86
C MET A 1 -6.58 7.75 13.79
N PRO A 2 -7.52 6.90 13.37
CA PRO A 2 -7.31 6.02 12.23
C PRO A 2 -7.08 6.81 10.94
N ILE A 3 -6.29 6.25 10.03
CA ILE A 3 -6.03 6.85 8.73
C ILE A 3 -6.73 6.07 7.61
N LEU A 4 -7.14 6.76 6.56
CA LEU A 4 -7.58 6.20 5.30
C LEU A 4 -6.52 6.50 4.24
N GLU A 5 -5.95 5.45 3.63
CA GLU A 5 -5.11 5.53 2.45
C GLU A 5 -5.94 5.14 1.22
N VAL A 6 -5.86 5.92 0.17
CA VAL A 6 -6.61 5.72 -1.08
C VAL A 6 -5.63 5.48 -2.24
N ILE A 7 -5.91 4.46 -3.07
CA ILE A 7 -5.15 4.24 -4.30
C ILE A 7 -5.53 5.32 -5.34
N ALA A 8 -4.53 6.07 -5.80
CA ALA A 8 -4.62 7.02 -6.89
C ALA A 8 -3.84 6.56 -8.11
N LEU A 9 -4.39 6.79 -9.31
CA LEU A 9 -3.76 6.48 -10.59
C LEU A 9 -3.32 7.75 -11.34
N ASN A 10 -3.85 8.90 -10.96
CA ASN A 10 -3.65 10.19 -11.61
C ASN A 10 -4.03 11.36 -10.68
N ALA A 11 -3.84 12.59 -11.16
CA ALA A 11 -4.12 13.80 -10.41
C ALA A 11 -5.60 13.94 -9.99
N LYS A 12 -6.55 13.56 -10.85
CA LYS A 12 -7.99 13.65 -10.53
C LYS A 12 -8.39 12.73 -9.39
N ASP A 13 -7.81 11.54 -9.34
CA ASP A 13 -8.01 10.61 -8.21
C ASP A 13 -7.46 11.22 -6.91
N ALA A 14 -6.31 11.87 -6.97
CA ALA A 14 -5.68 12.51 -5.82
C ALA A 14 -6.49 13.69 -5.28
N GLU A 15 -6.99 14.54 -6.17
CA GLU A 15 -7.89 15.67 -5.83
C GLU A 15 -9.15 15.14 -5.14
N ALA A 16 -9.85 14.17 -5.76
CA ALA A 16 -11.07 13.59 -5.21
C ALA A 16 -10.84 12.90 -3.84
N ALA A 17 -9.71 12.21 -3.68
CA ALA A 17 -9.34 11.59 -2.41
C ALA A 17 -9.10 12.65 -1.31
N GLN A 18 -8.37 13.73 -1.63
CA GLN A 18 -8.13 14.83 -0.69
C GLN A 18 -9.44 15.54 -0.31
N GLU A 19 -10.28 15.89 -1.27
CA GLU A 19 -11.59 16.53 -1.04
C GLU A 19 -12.54 15.62 -0.23
N GLY A 20 -12.41 14.31 -0.37
CA GLY A 20 -13.13 13.31 0.41
C GLY A 20 -12.62 13.17 1.85
N GLY A 21 -11.45 13.71 2.15
CA GLY A 21 -10.84 13.67 3.49
C GLY A 21 -9.89 12.48 3.71
N ALA A 22 -9.38 11.85 2.66
CA ALA A 22 -8.31 10.85 2.77
C ALA A 22 -7.09 11.44 3.50
N HIS A 23 -6.29 10.57 4.13
CA HIS A 23 -5.14 10.98 4.93
C HIS A 23 -3.81 10.74 4.21
N ARG A 24 -3.79 9.81 3.24
CA ARG A 24 -2.60 9.43 2.47
C ARG A 24 -3.02 8.81 1.14
N LEU A 25 -2.16 8.88 0.16
CA LEU A 25 -2.33 8.20 -1.13
C LEU A 25 -1.31 7.09 -1.30
N GLU A 26 -1.73 6.00 -1.95
CA GLU A 26 -0.83 5.09 -2.64
C GLU A 26 -0.90 5.40 -4.14
N LEU A 27 0.21 5.79 -4.75
CA LEU A 27 0.27 6.09 -6.17
C LEU A 27 0.82 4.88 -6.94
N VAL A 28 0.00 4.36 -7.84
CA VAL A 28 0.33 3.20 -8.68
C VAL A 28 -0.03 3.47 -10.14
N SER A 29 0.45 2.62 -11.03
CA SER A 29 -0.03 2.49 -12.42
C SER A 29 -0.51 1.06 -12.68
N ASP A 30 -1.15 0.82 -13.80
CA ASP A 30 -1.51 -0.52 -14.30
C ASP A 30 -2.15 -1.46 -13.25
N MET A 31 -3.39 -1.18 -12.88
CA MET A 31 -4.14 -2.03 -11.93
C MET A 31 -4.48 -3.42 -12.49
N ALA A 32 -4.41 -3.63 -13.81
CA ALA A 32 -4.54 -4.97 -14.40
C ALA A 32 -3.37 -5.89 -14.04
N SER A 33 -2.23 -5.28 -13.70
CA SER A 33 -1.04 -5.95 -13.14
C SER A 33 -0.93 -5.80 -11.61
N ASP A 34 -2.03 -5.53 -10.93
CA ASP A 34 -2.12 -5.33 -9.48
C ASP A 34 -1.30 -4.14 -8.95
N GLY A 35 -1.08 -3.13 -9.77
CA GLY A 35 -0.36 -1.89 -9.43
C GLY A 35 1.14 -1.97 -9.65
N LEU A 36 1.64 -1.20 -10.60
CA LEU A 36 3.07 -1.08 -10.93
C LEU A 36 3.59 0.33 -10.59
N THR A 37 4.92 0.52 -10.70
CA THR A 37 5.58 1.82 -10.52
C THR A 37 5.00 2.84 -11.51
N PRO A 38 4.54 4.01 -11.04
CA PRO A 38 4.06 5.07 -11.90
C PRO A 38 5.22 5.77 -12.63
N SER A 39 4.90 6.50 -13.71
CA SER A 39 5.88 7.35 -14.38
C SER A 39 6.24 8.56 -13.52
N ILE A 40 7.44 9.13 -13.74
CA ILE A 40 7.86 10.39 -13.10
C ILE A 40 6.90 11.54 -13.45
N ALA A 41 6.37 11.57 -14.68
CA ALA A 41 5.40 12.56 -15.10
C ALA A 41 4.11 12.45 -14.27
N THR A 42 3.56 11.24 -14.13
CA THR A 42 2.38 10.98 -13.29
C THR A 42 2.62 11.37 -11.84
N PHE A 43 3.79 11.01 -11.27
CA PHE A 43 4.12 11.42 -9.90
C PHE A 43 4.11 12.93 -9.72
N LYS A 44 4.75 13.68 -10.64
CA LYS A 44 4.79 15.15 -10.59
C LYS A 44 3.40 15.78 -10.74
N GLU A 45 2.57 15.26 -11.65
CA GLU A 45 1.19 15.72 -11.82
C GLU A 45 0.38 15.51 -10.55
N VAL A 46 0.46 14.33 -9.94
CA VAL A 46 -0.23 14.02 -8.67
C VAL A 46 0.31 14.88 -7.53
N ARG A 47 1.63 15.03 -7.40
CA ARG A 47 2.22 15.87 -6.35
C ARG A 47 1.76 17.33 -6.43
N ASN A 48 1.57 17.86 -7.65
CA ASN A 48 1.09 19.23 -7.86
C ASN A 48 -0.41 19.40 -7.59
N SER A 49 -1.19 18.32 -7.54
CA SER A 49 -2.66 18.35 -7.37
C SER A 49 -3.12 18.13 -5.93
N THR A 50 -2.23 17.76 -5.01
CA THR A 50 -2.61 17.41 -3.63
C THR A 50 -1.51 17.73 -2.63
N ASP A 51 -1.89 18.02 -1.38
CA ASP A 51 -0.96 18.18 -0.26
C ASP A 51 -0.82 16.87 0.58
N LEU A 52 -1.58 15.84 0.25
CA LEU A 52 -1.51 14.57 0.97
C LEU A 52 -0.13 13.91 0.86
N PRO A 53 0.34 13.18 1.87
CA PRO A 53 1.46 12.25 1.73
C PRO A 53 1.19 11.25 0.61
N ILE A 54 2.20 10.94 -0.20
CA ILE A 54 2.08 10.01 -1.35
C ILE A 54 3.10 8.89 -1.18
N ARG A 55 2.61 7.66 -1.03
CA ARG A 55 3.43 6.44 -1.11
C ARG A 55 3.47 5.93 -2.54
N VAL A 56 4.65 5.91 -3.12
CA VAL A 56 4.84 5.55 -4.53
C VAL A 56 5.23 4.09 -4.65
N MET A 57 4.49 3.33 -5.46
CA MET A 57 4.78 1.92 -5.70
C MET A 57 6.11 1.72 -6.43
N LEU A 58 6.91 0.78 -5.95
CA LEU A 58 8.12 0.25 -6.61
C LEU A 58 7.93 -1.23 -6.94
N ARG A 59 7.40 -1.50 -8.12
CA ARG A 59 7.10 -2.83 -8.64
C ARG A 59 7.07 -2.77 -10.17
N ASP A 60 7.78 -3.65 -10.84
CA ASP A 60 7.97 -3.60 -12.30
C ASP A 60 7.30 -4.76 -13.04
N ALA A 61 6.71 -5.72 -12.32
CA ALA A 61 6.03 -6.88 -12.92
C ALA A 61 4.85 -7.34 -12.07
N LYS A 62 3.89 -8.02 -12.68
CA LYS A 62 2.80 -8.71 -12.00
C LYS A 62 3.35 -9.83 -11.09
N GLY A 63 2.69 -10.07 -9.97
CA GLY A 63 3.14 -11.03 -8.95
C GLY A 63 4.10 -10.37 -7.95
N PHE A 64 4.81 -11.16 -7.16
CA PHE A 64 5.66 -10.66 -6.07
C PHE A 64 7.14 -11.00 -6.27
N ALA A 65 7.50 -11.73 -7.33
CA ALA A 65 8.89 -11.92 -7.69
C ALA A 65 9.49 -10.59 -8.20
N PRO A 66 10.74 -10.26 -7.88
CA PRO A 66 11.40 -9.10 -8.46
C PRO A 66 11.59 -9.33 -9.97
N GLY A 67 11.25 -8.33 -10.77
CA GLY A 67 11.53 -8.34 -12.20
C GLY A 67 12.97 -7.90 -12.47
N ASN A 68 13.18 -6.67 -12.88
CA ASN A 68 14.49 -6.10 -13.17
C ASN A 68 14.96 -5.18 -12.02
N LEU A 69 15.71 -5.72 -11.07
CA LEU A 69 16.20 -4.98 -9.90
C LEU A 69 17.00 -3.72 -10.30
N LYS A 70 17.78 -3.76 -11.37
CA LYS A 70 18.52 -2.58 -11.85
C LYS A 70 17.57 -1.47 -12.31
N GLN A 71 16.47 -1.82 -12.95
CA GLN A 71 15.44 -0.89 -13.36
C GLN A 71 14.70 -0.32 -12.15
N LEU A 72 14.31 -1.17 -11.19
CA LEU A 72 13.64 -0.73 -9.95
C LEU A 72 14.50 0.25 -9.15
N ARG A 73 15.80 -0.02 -8.98
CA ARG A 73 16.74 0.90 -8.33
C ARG A 73 16.83 2.25 -9.04
N ARG A 74 16.90 2.23 -10.37
CA ARG A 74 16.89 3.44 -11.18
C ARG A 74 15.58 4.22 -10.99
N GLN A 75 14.43 3.56 -11.04
CA GLN A 75 13.13 4.19 -10.81
C GLN A 75 13.01 4.78 -9.40
N ALA A 76 13.48 4.08 -8.38
CA ALA A 76 13.55 4.60 -7.01
C ALA A 76 14.36 5.89 -6.92
N TRP A 77 15.54 5.90 -7.51
CA TRP A 77 16.39 7.09 -7.56
C TRP A 77 15.72 8.25 -8.32
N GLU A 78 15.20 8.00 -9.53
CA GLU A 78 14.53 9.02 -10.34
C GLU A 78 13.30 9.63 -9.63
N LEU A 79 12.51 8.80 -8.92
CA LEU A 79 11.35 9.26 -8.13
C LEU A 79 11.79 10.11 -6.93
N ARG A 80 12.87 9.74 -6.23
CA ARG A 80 13.44 10.55 -5.14
C ARG A 80 13.94 11.91 -5.66
N GLU A 81 14.66 11.95 -6.77
CA GLU A 81 15.08 13.21 -7.43
C GLU A 81 13.86 14.06 -7.85
N ALA A 82 12.72 13.43 -8.15
CA ALA A 82 11.47 14.12 -8.42
C ALA A 82 10.73 14.61 -7.16
N GLY A 83 11.22 14.25 -5.95
CA GLY A 83 10.70 14.68 -4.66
C GLY A 83 9.83 13.63 -3.93
N ALA A 84 9.84 12.36 -4.35
CA ALA A 84 9.18 11.30 -3.60
C ALA A 84 9.96 10.98 -2.31
N THR A 85 9.25 10.93 -1.17
CA THR A 85 9.80 10.68 0.16
C THR A 85 9.20 9.45 0.82
N GLU A 86 8.18 8.84 0.22
CA GLU A 86 7.52 7.66 0.76
C GLU A 86 7.25 6.64 -0.36
N PHE A 87 7.44 5.34 -0.05
CA PHE A 87 7.40 4.27 -1.05
C PHE A 87 6.61 3.05 -0.57
N VAL A 88 6.21 2.19 -1.54
CA VAL A 88 5.60 0.89 -1.29
C VAL A 88 6.36 -0.16 -2.06
N LEU A 89 6.80 -1.22 -1.42
CA LEU A 89 7.50 -2.35 -2.05
C LEU A 89 7.38 -3.64 -1.23
N GLY A 90 7.83 -4.74 -1.79
CA GLY A 90 7.91 -6.04 -1.13
C GLY A 90 8.09 -7.14 -2.17
N PHE A 91 8.91 -8.14 -1.86
CA PHE A 91 9.22 -9.20 -2.81
C PHE A 91 9.20 -10.56 -2.14
N LEU A 92 8.84 -11.57 -2.93
CA LEU A 92 8.96 -12.98 -2.59
C LEU A 92 9.98 -13.63 -3.52
N ASP A 93 10.75 -14.56 -2.96
CA ASP A 93 11.63 -15.43 -3.73
C ASP A 93 10.86 -16.55 -4.46
N ALA A 94 11.57 -17.37 -5.22
CA ALA A 94 10.97 -18.51 -5.93
C ALA A 94 10.39 -19.59 -5.01
N GLY A 95 10.75 -19.58 -3.74
CA GLY A 95 10.22 -20.47 -2.70
C GLY A 95 8.96 -19.92 -2.02
N GLY A 96 8.53 -18.68 -2.33
CA GLY A 96 7.38 -18.03 -1.70
C GLY A 96 7.70 -17.46 -0.30
N GLU A 97 8.98 -17.26 0.01
CA GLU A 97 9.43 -16.59 1.23
C GLU A 97 9.76 -15.12 0.95
N ILE A 98 9.83 -14.28 1.99
CA ILE A 98 10.25 -12.88 1.83
C ILE A 98 11.66 -12.83 1.24
N ASP A 99 11.82 -12.18 0.09
CA ASP A 99 13.13 -11.92 -0.50
C ASP A 99 13.80 -10.72 0.21
N GLU A 100 14.43 -11.01 1.35
CA GLU A 100 15.15 -10.01 2.15
C GLU A 100 16.28 -9.35 1.34
N GLY A 101 16.99 -10.13 0.52
CA GLY A 101 18.12 -9.65 -0.26
C GLY A 101 17.71 -8.59 -1.27
N VAL A 102 16.69 -8.86 -2.08
CA VAL A 102 16.15 -7.90 -3.04
C VAL A 102 15.51 -6.70 -2.32
N THR A 103 14.73 -6.95 -1.28
CA THR A 103 14.05 -5.89 -0.52
C THR A 103 15.08 -4.91 0.07
N LEU A 104 16.10 -5.39 0.77
CA LEU A 104 17.14 -4.54 1.37
C LEU A 104 17.99 -3.82 0.32
N ASN A 105 18.28 -4.45 -0.83
CA ASN A 105 18.97 -3.79 -1.94
C ASN A 105 18.19 -2.59 -2.48
N LEU A 106 16.85 -2.68 -2.53
CA LEU A 106 16.02 -1.57 -2.98
C LEU A 106 15.85 -0.52 -1.88
N VAL A 107 15.65 -0.93 -0.63
CA VAL A 107 15.55 -0.04 0.53
C VAL A 107 16.81 0.81 0.70
N ALA A 108 17.99 0.30 0.34
CA ALA A 108 19.22 1.09 0.35
C ALA A 108 19.18 2.33 -0.56
N GLU A 109 18.38 2.31 -1.63
CA GLU A 109 18.15 3.50 -2.48
C GLU A 109 17.17 4.50 -1.84
N LEU A 110 16.48 4.12 -0.75
CA LEU A 110 15.42 4.87 -0.09
C LEU A 110 15.87 5.48 1.25
N GLU A 111 17.17 5.69 1.44
CA GLU A 111 17.70 6.24 2.69
C GLU A 111 16.98 7.54 3.09
N GLY A 112 16.44 7.58 4.32
CA GLY A 112 15.66 8.70 4.85
C GLY A 112 14.19 8.75 4.40
N CYS A 113 13.73 7.81 3.57
CA CYS A 113 12.33 7.71 3.14
C CYS A 113 11.53 6.77 4.05
N ALA A 114 10.25 7.08 4.24
CA ALA A 114 9.30 6.16 4.85
C ALA A 114 8.85 5.09 3.81
N TRP A 115 8.50 3.87 4.26
CA TRP A 115 8.02 2.89 3.31
C TRP A 115 7.10 1.82 3.89
N THR A 116 6.19 1.35 3.04
CA THR A 116 5.25 0.25 3.32
C THR A 116 5.76 -1.05 2.70
N PHE A 117 5.78 -2.13 3.48
CA PHE A 117 5.83 -3.48 2.90
C PHE A 117 4.42 -3.88 2.47
N HIS A 118 4.23 -4.23 1.20
CA HIS A 118 2.90 -4.47 0.64
C HIS A 118 2.42 -5.92 0.80
N ARG A 119 1.31 -6.26 0.12
CA ARG A 119 0.61 -7.55 0.19
C ARG A 119 1.42 -8.79 -0.26
N ALA A 120 2.71 -8.67 -0.56
CA ALA A 120 3.59 -9.82 -0.64
C ALA A 120 3.57 -10.63 0.66
N LEU A 121 3.37 -9.98 1.82
CA LEU A 121 3.18 -10.65 3.11
C LEU A 121 2.04 -11.69 3.04
N ASP A 122 0.86 -11.30 2.54
CA ASP A 122 -0.32 -12.16 2.47
C ASP A 122 -0.13 -13.37 1.54
N ASN A 123 0.78 -13.25 0.59
CA ASN A 123 1.05 -14.24 -0.45
C ASN A 123 2.30 -15.09 -0.16
N SER A 124 2.93 -14.87 0.99
CA SER A 124 4.01 -15.73 1.47
C SER A 124 3.48 -17.06 2.01
N ASN A 125 4.37 -18.05 2.13
CA ASN A 125 4.01 -19.39 2.61
C ASN A 125 3.46 -19.40 4.04
N ASP A 126 3.92 -18.48 4.90
CA ASP A 126 3.51 -18.35 6.31
C ASP A 126 3.50 -16.87 6.70
N VAL A 127 2.31 -16.31 6.89
CA VAL A 127 2.12 -14.89 7.19
C VAL A 127 2.78 -14.46 8.49
N PHE A 128 2.78 -15.30 9.52
CA PHE A 128 3.34 -14.94 10.82
C PHE A 128 4.87 -15.03 10.84
N ARG A 129 5.44 -16.04 10.20
CA ARG A 129 6.88 -16.13 10.00
C ARG A 129 7.37 -14.94 9.17
N SER A 130 6.68 -14.64 8.08
CA SER A 130 6.99 -13.52 7.21
C SER A 130 6.82 -12.17 7.90
N TRP A 131 5.82 -12.01 8.77
CA TRP A 131 5.69 -10.83 9.63
C TRP A 131 6.94 -10.63 10.51
N GLY A 132 7.43 -11.71 11.12
CA GLY A 132 8.65 -11.68 11.91
C GLY A 132 9.86 -11.17 11.11
N ILE A 133 10.00 -11.58 9.85
CA ILE A 133 11.06 -11.12 8.94
C ILE A 133 10.84 -9.63 8.58
N VAL A 134 9.64 -9.26 8.13
CA VAL A 134 9.33 -7.90 7.69
C VAL A 134 9.57 -6.87 8.78
N LYS A 135 9.33 -7.21 10.05
CA LYS A 135 9.66 -6.35 11.21
C LYS A 135 11.14 -5.96 11.28
N THR A 136 12.04 -6.77 10.73
CA THR A 136 13.50 -6.50 10.74
C THR A 136 13.96 -5.66 9.55
N LEU A 137 13.13 -5.49 8.51
CA LEU A 137 13.51 -4.78 7.28
C LEU A 137 13.43 -3.26 7.39
N GLY A 138 12.83 -2.72 8.47
CA GLY A 138 12.79 -1.28 8.74
C GLY A 138 11.65 -0.51 8.07
N CYS A 139 10.59 -1.18 7.57
CA CYS A 139 9.37 -0.50 7.15
C CYS A 139 8.62 0.09 8.36
N ASP A 140 7.96 1.22 8.15
CA ASP A 140 7.10 1.83 9.18
C ASP A 140 5.67 1.27 9.15
N THR A 141 5.25 0.75 8.00
CA THR A 141 3.90 0.26 7.73
C THR A 141 3.95 -1.06 6.97
N VAL A 142 2.98 -1.94 7.25
CA VAL A 142 2.74 -3.16 6.47
C VAL A 142 1.30 -3.15 6.00
N LEU A 143 1.09 -3.21 4.68
CA LEU A 143 -0.22 -3.40 4.05
C LEU A 143 -0.52 -4.90 3.98
N ALA A 144 -1.59 -5.32 4.64
CA ALA A 144 -2.02 -6.70 4.65
C ALA A 144 -3.54 -6.86 4.58
N ALA A 145 -3.95 -7.98 4.02
CA ALA A 145 -5.32 -8.50 4.09
C ALA A 145 -5.45 -9.66 5.09
N GLY A 146 -4.31 -10.18 5.58
CA GLY A 146 -4.23 -11.35 6.44
C GLY A 146 -4.42 -12.69 5.70
N SER A 147 -4.75 -12.63 4.40
CA SER A 147 -4.92 -13.80 3.52
C SER A 147 -4.70 -13.39 2.07
N PRO A 148 -4.14 -14.28 1.20
CA PRO A 148 -4.08 -14.01 -0.24
C PRO A 148 -5.47 -13.80 -0.86
N LYS A 149 -6.53 -14.35 -0.26
CA LYS A 149 -7.92 -14.22 -0.72
C LYS A 149 -8.58 -12.90 -0.34
N GLY A 150 -8.00 -12.14 0.59
CA GLY A 150 -8.52 -10.84 1.03
C GLY A 150 -8.89 -10.79 2.52
N VAL A 151 -9.39 -9.62 2.93
CA VAL A 151 -9.67 -9.29 4.34
C VAL A 151 -10.70 -10.22 4.98
N GLU A 152 -11.75 -10.62 4.25
CA GLU A 152 -12.80 -11.52 4.77
C GLU A 152 -12.21 -12.83 5.31
N ASP A 153 -11.32 -13.47 4.50
CA ASP A 153 -10.64 -14.71 4.90
C ASP A 153 -9.50 -14.47 5.90
N GLY A 154 -9.01 -13.23 5.99
CA GLY A 154 -7.83 -12.86 6.78
C GLY A 154 -8.11 -12.21 8.14
N LEU A 155 -9.38 -11.97 8.52
CA LEU A 155 -9.73 -11.23 9.75
C LEU A 155 -9.06 -11.78 11.01
N GLY A 156 -8.99 -13.10 11.18
CA GLY A 156 -8.34 -13.73 12.31
C GLY A 156 -6.85 -13.37 12.38
N ASN A 157 -6.14 -13.53 11.24
CA ASN A 157 -4.72 -13.21 11.15
C ASN A 157 -4.44 -11.72 11.37
N LEU A 158 -5.29 -10.83 10.83
CA LEU A 158 -5.13 -9.37 11.01
C LEU A 158 -5.19 -8.96 12.48
N LYS A 159 -6.10 -9.58 13.26
CA LYS A 159 -6.20 -9.33 14.72
C LYS A 159 -4.95 -9.78 15.48
N GLU A 160 -4.34 -10.88 15.06
CA GLU A 160 -3.10 -11.35 15.65
C GLU A 160 -1.90 -10.49 15.22
N LEU A 161 -1.86 -10.02 13.97
CA LEU A 161 -0.79 -9.17 13.46
C LEU A 161 -0.79 -7.79 14.14
N VAL A 162 -1.95 -7.16 14.31
CA VAL A 162 -2.04 -5.82 14.93
C VAL A 162 -1.55 -5.84 16.37
N ALA A 163 -1.76 -6.94 17.10
CA ALA A 163 -1.26 -7.11 18.46
C ALA A 163 0.28 -7.19 18.55
N GLN A 164 0.95 -7.40 17.41
CA GLN A 164 2.41 -7.52 17.31
C GLN A 164 3.11 -6.25 16.77
N ALA A 165 2.35 -5.15 16.58
CA ALA A 165 2.91 -3.87 16.12
C ALA A 165 4.07 -3.38 17.03
N PRO A 166 5.06 -2.58 16.55
CA PRO A 166 5.25 -2.15 15.19
C PRO A 166 5.77 -3.24 14.25
N PRO A 167 5.81 -3.03 12.92
CA PRO A 167 5.36 -1.85 12.17
C PRO A 167 3.83 -1.65 12.22
N ALA A 168 3.35 -0.46 11.81
CA ALA A 168 1.92 -0.17 11.80
C ALA A 168 1.19 -1.05 10.77
N LEU A 169 0.08 -1.65 11.15
CA LEU A 169 -0.74 -2.45 10.24
C LEU A 169 -1.70 -1.54 9.47
N LEU A 170 -1.62 -1.59 8.14
CA LEU A 170 -2.54 -0.98 7.19
C LEU A 170 -3.39 -2.10 6.58
N VAL A 171 -4.70 -2.08 6.78
CA VAL A 171 -5.57 -3.16 6.32
C VAL A 171 -6.18 -2.82 4.98
N GLY A 172 -5.97 -3.69 3.97
CA GLY A 172 -6.50 -3.53 2.62
C GLY A 172 -6.50 -4.85 1.84
N GLY A 173 -7.04 -4.81 0.63
CA GLY A 173 -7.20 -6.02 -0.19
C GLY A 173 -8.55 -6.70 0.03
N GLY A 174 -9.59 -6.15 -0.61
CA GLY A 174 -10.97 -6.60 -0.44
C GLY A 174 -11.63 -6.11 0.85
N LEU A 175 -11.08 -5.03 1.44
CA LEU A 175 -11.68 -4.39 2.61
C LEU A 175 -13.08 -3.86 2.29
N GLN A 176 -14.05 -4.19 3.14
CA GLN A 176 -15.43 -3.73 3.08
C GLN A 176 -15.79 -2.92 4.33
N GLN A 177 -16.79 -2.05 4.23
CA GLN A 177 -17.20 -1.20 5.35
C GLN A 177 -17.64 -1.98 6.59
N HIS A 178 -18.21 -3.18 6.43
CA HIS A 178 -18.64 -4.01 7.55
C HIS A 178 -17.49 -4.61 8.38
N HIS A 179 -16.27 -4.69 7.82
CA HIS A 179 -15.09 -5.13 8.57
C HIS A 179 -14.57 -4.08 9.56
N VAL A 180 -14.86 -2.79 9.29
CA VAL A 180 -14.24 -1.66 10.02
C VAL A 180 -14.48 -1.72 11.53
N PRO A 181 -15.72 -1.94 12.05
CA PRO A 181 -15.95 -1.94 13.49
C PRO A 181 -15.11 -3.00 14.23
N GLU A 182 -15.00 -4.19 13.66
CA GLU A 182 -14.25 -5.30 14.25
C GLU A 182 -12.74 -5.05 14.22
N LEU A 183 -12.22 -4.47 13.14
CA LEU A 183 -10.80 -4.11 13.01
C LEU A 183 -10.42 -2.96 13.94
N LEU A 184 -11.28 -1.93 14.08
CA LEU A 184 -11.07 -0.85 15.05
C LEU A 184 -11.04 -1.39 16.48
N ALA A 185 -11.97 -2.28 16.83
CA ALA A 185 -12.00 -2.91 18.15
C ALA A 185 -10.76 -3.76 18.44
N ALA A 186 -10.13 -4.33 17.40
CA ALA A 186 -8.86 -5.04 17.50
C ALA A 186 -7.64 -4.10 17.61
N GLY A 187 -7.81 -2.78 17.40
CA GLY A 187 -6.72 -1.80 17.48
C GLY A 187 -6.09 -1.42 16.13
N VAL A 188 -6.69 -1.82 15.01
CA VAL A 188 -6.25 -1.36 13.68
C VAL A 188 -6.49 0.13 13.54
N THR A 189 -5.48 0.87 13.09
CA THR A 189 -5.52 2.32 12.89
C THR A 189 -5.22 2.74 11.45
N GLY A 190 -4.98 1.80 10.55
CA GLY A 190 -4.70 2.05 9.14
C GLY A 190 -5.65 1.26 8.23
N PHE A 191 -6.31 1.95 7.29
CA PHE A 191 -7.26 1.35 6.35
C PHE A 191 -6.89 1.78 4.92
N HIS A 192 -6.91 0.84 3.99
CA HIS A 192 -6.49 1.04 2.61
C HIS A 192 -7.58 0.59 1.64
N VAL A 193 -7.96 1.48 0.72
CA VAL A 193 -9.03 1.23 -0.25
C VAL A 193 -8.60 1.64 -1.67
N GLY A 194 -9.07 0.86 -2.64
CA GLY A 194 -8.88 1.14 -4.06
C GLY A 194 -10.21 1.14 -4.80
N SER A 195 -10.70 -0.03 -5.22
CA SER A 195 -11.98 -0.16 -5.93
C SER A 195 -13.20 0.21 -5.09
N ALA A 196 -13.10 0.13 -3.77
CA ALA A 196 -14.21 0.45 -2.85
C ALA A 196 -14.63 1.94 -2.86
N VAL A 197 -13.81 2.82 -3.45
CA VAL A 197 -14.11 4.25 -3.64
C VAL A 197 -14.30 4.62 -5.11
N ARG A 198 -14.56 3.61 -5.96
CA ARG A 198 -14.76 3.74 -7.41
C ARG A 198 -16.07 3.08 -7.82
N PRO A 199 -17.12 3.83 -8.21
CA PRO A 199 -18.47 3.29 -8.43
C PRO A 199 -18.58 2.20 -9.49
N ALA A 200 -17.74 2.25 -10.52
CA ALA A 200 -17.69 1.25 -11.59
C ALA A 200 -16.35 0.47 -11.61
N GLY A 201 -15.74 0.30 -10.42
CA GLY A 201 -14.44 -0.38 -10.30
C GLY A 201 -13.29 0.44 -10.89
N TRP A 202 -12.22 -0.23 -11.29
CA TRP A 202 -10.97 0.42 -11.72
C TRP A 202 -11.09 1.30 -12.98
N GLU A 203 -12.14 1.12 -13.78
CA GLU A 203 -12.42 1.92 -14.97
C GLU A 203 -13.02 3.30 -14.64
N SER A 204 -13.48 3.52 -13.42
CA SER A 204 -13.99 4.79 -12.96
C SER A 204 -12.99 5.55 -12.07
N PRO A 205 -13.05 6.90 -12.06
CA PRO A 205 -12.23 7.68 -11.14
C PRO A 205 -12.64 7.44 -9.69
N VAL A 206 -11.77 7.85 -8.77
CA VAL A 206 -12.12 7.96 -7.35
C VAL A 206 -13.29 8.92 -7.20
N GLU A 207 -14.27 8.54 -6.37
CA GLU A 207 -15.43 9.36 -6.06
C GLU A 207 -15.26 9.98 -4.65
N MET A 208 -15.24 11.31 -4.59
CA MET A 208 -15.10 12.08 -3.35
C MET A 208 -16.13 11.67 -2.28
N ALA A 209 -17.40 11.46 -2.67
CA ALA A 209 -18.45 11.07 -1.74
C ALA A 209 -18.19 9.72 -1.10
N SER A 210 -17.74 8.74 -1.88
CA SER A 210 -17.36 7.41 -1.40
C SER A 210 -16.16 7.47 -0.44
N VAL A 211 -15.16 8.31 -0.72
CA VAL A 211 -14.02 8.53 0.20
C VAL A 211 -14.52 9.13 1.52
N ARG A 212 -15.40 10.12 1.47
CA ARG A 212 -15.98 10.75 2.67
C ARG A 212 -16.79 9.76 3.51
N GLU A 213 -17.52 8.84 2.89
CA GLU A 213 -18.22 7.78 3.62
C GLU A 213 -17.24 6.88 4.37
N TRP A 214 -16.13 6.51 3.74
CA TRP A 214 -15.08 5.72 4.40
C TRP A 214 -14.46 6.47 5.58
N VAL A 215 -14.11 7.75 5.40
CA VAL A 215 -13.54 8.58 6.50
C VAL A 215 -14.50 8.65 7.68
N ASN A 216 -15.79 8.88 7.43
CA ASN A 216 -16.80 8.97 8.49
C ASN A 216 -16.99 7.65 9.27
N ARG A 217 -16.61 6.51 8.71
CA ARG A 217 -16.66 5.22 9.40
C ARG A 217 -15.49 4.96 10.33
N LEU A 218 -14.43 5.74 10.20
CA LEU A 218 -13.21 5.58 10.99
C LEU A 218 -13.21 6.45 12.27
N VAL A 219 -14.24 7.27 12.43
CA VAL A 219 -14.38 8.25 13.54
C VAL A 219 -15.32 7.74 14.62
#